data_ef7f70cff3545126efb353c5a6bcfed0
#
_entry.id   ef7f70cff3545126efb353c5a6bcfed0
#
_cell.length_a   1.000
_cell.length_b   1.000
_cell.length_c   1.000
_cell.angle_alpha   90.00
_cell.angle_beta   90.00
_cell.angle_gamma   90.00
#
_symmetry.space_group_name_H-M   'P 1'
#
loop_
_entity.id
_entity.type
_entity.pdbx_description
1 polymer ?
#
loop_
_entity_poly.entity_id
_entity_poly.type
_entity_poly.pdbx_seq_one_letter_code
_entity_poly.pdbx_strand_id
1 'polypeptide(L)'
;FRSTSSVSGRQSFFAYHSDRKVVTSDEPQPGDPDEPAPPAGDGDITFRKVAAGTDRGLDGAVYNIYLDGQIVGSDVTSGGGYIEVNDVTEGLWSFVEQEAPEGYALDPTPHSVYVSVTDGDKQYTVTVEDEELPGLKVIKTSAADGSPVENAVYSIKGVTCAFSTSVSTGPDGSALVEDLPAGVYVVKEESVPEPFVRTASEQTIALRPGKISEARFEDYTRPGLEIVKRNIADRSPIEGVTYQVRQIDGDFLDTVETDSSGKAFLEVDPGSYEISEVNVPSNVIISEIPQTIFLEPGVTRTVRFFNAVKPSLTVIKRNSITKDP
;
A
#
# COMPACT_ATOMS: atom_id res chain seq x y z
N PHE A 1 1.20 -8.56 -25.80
CA PHE A 1 0.91 -7.16 -25.52
C PHE A 1 1.45 -6.85 -24.14
N ARG A 2 2.58 -6.16 -24.08
CA ARG A 2 3.16 -5.66 -22.82
C ARG A 2 2.41 -4.38 -22.45
N SER A 3 1.78 -4.38 -21.30
CA SER A 3 1.30 -3.18 -20.61
C SER A 3 2.18 -2.99 -19.37
N THR A 4 3.16 -2.11 -19.48
CA THR A 4 3.87 -1.54 -18.34
C THR A 4 3.03 -0.34 -17.87
N SER A 5 2.25 -0.49 -16.83
CA SER A 5 1.63 0.63 -16.16
C SER A 5 2.55 1.09 -15.01
N SER A 6 3.45 2.01 -15.32
CA SER A 6 4.06 2.86 -14.30
C SER A 6 3.00 3.89 -13.88
N VAL A 7 2.46 3.74 -12.67
CA VAL A 7 1.64 4.78 -12.05
C VAL A 7 2.59 5.78 -11.42
N SER A 8 3.04 6.74 -12.23
CA SER A 8 3.63 7.98 -11.76
C SER A 8 2.46 8.92 -11.43
N GLY A 9 2.07 8.96 -10.17
CA GLY A 9 1.10 9.92 -9.65
C GLY A 9 1.75 11.29 -9.44
N ARG A 10 2.30 11.88 -10.50
CA ARG A 10 2.62 13.32 -10.48
C ARG A 10 1.34 14.08 -10.78
N GLN A 11 0.75 14.72 -9.79
CA GLN A 11 -0.10 15.87 -10.04
C GLN A 11 0.80 16.98 -10.56
N SER A 12 0.84 17.12 -11.88
CA SER A 12 1.42 18.30 -12.53
C SER A 12 0.58 19.51 -12.16
N PHE A 13 1.04 20.29 -11.19
CA PHE A 13 0.67 21.69 -11.13
C PHE A 13 1.23 22.33 -12.38
N PHE A 14 0.36 23.02 -13.13
CA PHE A 14 0.69 23.73 -14.34
C PHE A 14 1.88 24.66 -14.06
N ALA A 15 3.04 24.31 -14.59
CA ALA A 15 4.15 25.23 -14.70
C ALA A 15 3.77 26.30 -15.71
N TYR A 16 3.51 27.50 -15.25
CA TYR A 16 3.60 28.67 -16.09
C TYR A 16 5.07 28.80 -16.51
N HIS A 17 5.40 28.37 -17.71
CA HIS A 17 6.61 28.74 -18.38
C HIS A 17 6.51 30.26 -18.66
N SER A 18 6.98 31.08 -17.75
CA SER A 18 7.44 32.38 -18.13
C SER A 18 8.89 32.22 -18.56
N ASP A 19 9.13 32.32 -19.85
CA ASP A 19 10.45 32.64 -20.39
C ASP A 19 10.94 33.96 -19.75
N ARG A 20 11.45 33.89 -18.53
CA ARG A 20 12.26 34.93 -17.95
C ARG A 20 13.70 34.58 -18.23
N LYS A 21 14.20 35.14 -19.33
CA LYS A 21 15.61 35.40 -19.59
C LYS A 21 16.22 35.91 -18.27
N VAL A 22 17.18 35.14 -17.74
CA VAL A 22 18.10 35.67 -16.74
C VAL A 22 18.74 36.90 -17.39
N VAL A 23 18.38 38.09 -16.94
CA VAL A 23 19.07 39.31 -17.30
C VAL A 23 20.27 39.38 -16.37
N THR A 24 21.36 38.73 -16.76
CA THR A 24 22.68 39.19 -16.34
C THR A 24 22.83 40.54 -17.01
N SER A 25 22.67 41.61 -16.24
CA SER A 25 22.93 42.98 -16.71
C SER A 25 24.44 43.25 -16.78
N ASP A 26 25.08 42.66 -17.78
CA ASP A 26 26.40 43.12 -18.21
C ASP A 26 26.24 44.04 -19.41
N GLU A 27 25.62 45.19 -19.18
CA GLU A 27 25.90 46.41 -19.98
C GLU A 27 25.52 47.62 -19.11
N PRO A 28 26.51 48.45 -18.71
CA PRO A 28 26.19 49.68 -18.03
C PRO A 28 25.45 50.58 -19.01
N GLN A 29 24.18 50.87 -18.74
CA GLN A 29 23.51 52.02 -19.31
C GLN A 29 24.31 53.24 -18.88
N PRO A 30 24.58 54.24 -19.78
CA PRO A 30 25.26 55.48 -19.38
C PRO A 30 24.34 56.18 -18.38
N GLY A 31 24.66 56.01 -17.10
CA GLY A 31 24.06 56.76 -16.01
C GLY A 31 24.35 58.19 -16.06
N ASP A 32 23.52 59.04 -15.49
CA ASP A 32 23.73 60.44 -15.19
C ASP A 32 25.08 60.59 -14.52
N PRO A 33 26.01 61.50 -15.06
CA PRO A 33 27.34 61.64 -14.51
C PRO A 33 27.38 62.17 -13.06
N ASP A 34 26.25 62.55 -12.47
CA ASP A 34 26.11 63.01 -11.10
C ASP A 34 25.50 62.09 -10.13
N GLU A 35 25.12 60.84 -10.56
CA GLU A 35 24.62 59.77 -9.64
C GLU A 35 25.87 59.09 -9.04
N PRO A 36 26.03 59.10 -7.70
CA PRO A 36 27.14 58.37 -7.09
C PRO A 36 27.00 56.86 -7.45
N ALA A 37 28.10 56.29 -7.95
CA ALA A 37 28.16 54.88 -8.19
C ALA A 37 27.65 54.15 -6.95
N PRO A 38 26.78 53.12 -7.10
CA PRO A 38 26.37 52.33 -5.95
C PRO A 38 27.64 51.85 -5.23
N PRO A 39 27.66 51.87 -3.88
CA PRO A 39 28.81 51.43 -3.13
C PRO A 39 29.22 50.02 -3.61
N ALA A 40 30.51 49.83 -3.86
CA ALA A 40 31.06 48.55 -4.20
C ALA A 40 30.63 47.54 -3.11
N GLY A 41 30.17 46.35 -3.50
CA GLY A 41 29.81 45.30 -2.56
C GLY A 41 31.02 44.96 -1.68
N ASP A 42 30.78 44.82 -0.37
CA ASP A 42 31.85 44.62 0.64
C ASP A 42 31.96 43.16 1.11
N GLY A 43 31.47 42.20 0.34
CA GLY A 43 31.61 40.77 0.69
C GLY A 43 30.86 39.83 -0.26
N ASP A 44 31.01 38.56 0.01
CA ASP A 44 30.32 37.47 -0.71
C ASP A 44 29.53 36.60 0.23
N ILE A 45 28.41 36.02 -0.23
CA ILE A 45 27.63 35.03 0.51
C ILE A 45 27.74 33.69 -0.17
N THR A 46 28.26 32.68 0.53
CA THR A 46 28.18 31.29 0.17
C THR A 46 26.97 30.67 0.87
N PHE A 47 25.92 30.42 0.14
CA PHE A 47 24.77 29.62 0.62
C PHE A 47 25.01 28.16 0.30
N ARG A 48 24.71 27.23 1.25
CA ARG A 48 24.87 25.83 1.04
C ARG A 48 23.66 25.05 1.57
N LYS A 49 23.07 24.21 0.72
CA LYS A 49 22.00 23.30 1.03
C LYS A 49 22.54 21.90 1.27
N VAL A 50 22.19 21.27 2.38
CA VAL A 50 22.66 19.92 2.73
C VAL A 50 21.52 19.02 3.22
N ALA A 51 21.70 17.70 3.13
CA ALA A 51 20.79 16.74 3.72
C ALA A 51 20.92 16.74 5.24
N ALA A 52 19.80 16.78 5.95
CA ALA A 52 19.73 16.91 7.41
C ALA A 52 20.62 15.89 8.14
N GLY A 53 21.39 16.38 9.09
CA GLY A 53 22.31 15.58 9.89
C GLY A 53 23.51 15.02 9.12
N THR A 54 23.79 15.53 7.91
CA THR A 54 24.92 15.10 7.07
C THR A 54 25.63 16.32 6.47
N ASP A 55 26.79 16.08 5.81
CA ASP A 55 27.48 17.11 5.00
C ASP A 55 27.25 16.89 3.49
N ARG A 56 26.25 16.08 3.11
CA ARG A 56 25.91 15.83 1.70
C ARG A 56 25.18 17.01 1.10
N GLY A 57 25.81 17.72 0.17
CA GLY A 57 25.20 18.83 -0.55
C GLY A 57 24.01 18.38 -1.42
N LEU A 58 23.01 19.24 -1.55
CA LEU A 58 21.79 19.01 -2.30
C LEU A 58 21.68 20.00 -3.46
N ASP A 59 21.84 19.49 -4.68
CA ASP A 59 21.63 20.24 -5.92
C ASP A 59 20.15 20.24 -6.30
N GLY A 60 19.70 21.32 -6.99
CA GLY A 60 18.36 21.42 -7.55
C GLY A 60 17.31 22.11 -6.66
N ALA A 61 17.67 22.58 -5.46
CA ALA A 61 16.80 23.45 -4.66
C ALA A 61 16.72 24.84 -5.28
N VAL A 62 15.51 25.37 -5.48
CA VAL A 62 15.26 26.70 -6.04
C VAL A 62 15.02 27.70 -4.91
N TYR A 63 15.80 28.79 -4.87
CA TYR A 63 15.69 29.83 -3.86
C TYR A 63 15.33 31.19 -4.47
N ASN A 64 14.40 31.89 -3.84
CA ASN A 64 14.30 33.34 -3.99
C ASN A 64 15.23 34.01 -2.99
N ILE A 65 15.95 35.05 -3.47
CA ILE A 65 16.93 35.83 -2.71
C ILE A 65 16.37 37.20 -2.45
N TYR A 66 16.42 37.65 -1.21
CA TYR A 66 15.89 38.93 -0.76
C TYR A 66 16.99 39.78 -0.11
N LEU A 67 16.91 41.09 -0.31
CA LEU A 67 17.66 42.12 0.44
C LEU A 67 16.63 43.04 1.13
N ASP A 68 16.71 43.16 2.45
CA ASP A 68 15.78 43.97 3.27
C ASP A 68 14.30 43.72 2.95
N GLY A 69 13.97 42.46 2.69
CA GLY A 69 12.62 42.00 2.37
C GLY A 69 12.17 42.23 0.91
N GLN A 70 13.02 42.80 0.05
CA GLN A 70 12.76 42.95 -1.38
C GLN A 70 13.44 41.81 -2.15
N ILE A 71 12.73 41.20 -3.11
CA ILE A 71 13.33 40.17 -3.96
C ILE A 71 14.35 40.80 -4.89
N VAL A 72 15.59 40.30 -4.87
CA VAL A 72 16.71 40.78 -5.69
C VAL A 72 17.17 39.73 -6.71
N GLY A 73 16.77 38.46 -6.53
CA GLY A 73 17.14 37.41 -7.45
C GLY A 73 16.47 36.05 -7.12
N SER A 74 16.80 35.07 -7.95
CA SER A 74 16.46 33.67 -7.74
C SER A 74 17.58 32.82 -8.31
N ASP A 75 17.95 31.73 -7.61
CA ASP A 75 19.00 30.84 -8.06
C ASP A 75 18.71 29.41 -7.65
N VAL A 76 19.47 28.45 -8.20
CA VAL A 76 19.31 27.01 -7.99
C VAL A 76 20.60 26.43 -7.44
N THR A 77 20.52 25.68 -6.37
CA THR A 77 21.70 25.02 -5.78
C THR A 77 22.34 24.04 -6.77
N SER A 78 23.68 24.11 -6.86
CA SER A 78 24.48 23.30 -7.78
C SER A 78 25.88 23.02 -7.22
N GLY A 79 26.60 22.07 -7.83
CA GLY A 79 28.01 21.81 -7.50
C GLY A 79 28.24 21.32 -6.06
N GLY A 80 27.26 20.63 -5.47
CA GLY A 80 27.32 20.16 -4.09
C GLY A 80 26.51 21.05 -3.13
N GLY A 81 25.39 21.59 -3.62
CA GLY A 81 24.39 22.32 -2.85
C GLY A 81 24.66 23.83 -2.72
N TYR A 82 25.51 24.43 -3.58
CA TYR A 82 25.94 25.81 -3.44
C TYR A 82 25.13 26.80 -4.28
N ILE A 83 24.93 27.99 -3.71
CA ILE A 83 24.61 29.25 -4.40
C ILE A 83 25.65 30.27 -3.93
N GLU A 84 26.31 30.97 -4.88
CA GLU A 84 27.27 32.00 -4.60
C GLU A 84 26.67 33.36 -4.99
N VAL A 85 26.65 34.30 -4.05
CA VAL A 85 26.20 35.67 -4.28
C VAL A 85 27.37 36.59 -4.00
N ASN A 86 27.97 37.14 -5.07
CA ASN A 86 29.16 37.97 -5.00
C ASN A 86 28.80 39.46 -4.95
N ASP A 87 29.73 40.29 -4.47
CA ASP A 87 29.63 41.77 -4.42
C ASP A 87 28.35 42.23 -3.70
N VAL A 88 28.01 41.56 -2.56
CA VAL A 88 26.79 41.87 -1.78
C VAL A 88 26.94 43.24 -1.06
N THR A 89 25.86 44.02 -1.04
CA THR A 89 25.78 45.29 -0.30
C THR A 89 25.29 45.06 1.13
N GLU A 90 25.51 46.08 2.00
CA GLU A 90 24.98 46.07 3.38
C GLU A 90 23.47 45.87 3.41
N GLY A 91 23.01 45.03 4.36
CA GLY A 91 21.59 44.75 4.60
C GLY A 91 21.33 43.35 5.06
N LEU A 92 20.05 43.05 5.27
CA LEU A 92 19.59 41.71 5.65
C LEU A 92 19.30 40.89 4.38
N TRP A 93 20.20 39.96 4.08
CA TRP A 93 20.04 39.01 2.98
C TRP A 93 19.28 37.79 3.49
N SER A 94 18.26 37.32 2.73
CA SER A 94 17.44 36.17 3.10
C SER A 94 17.24 35.28 1.89
N PHE A 95 17.31 33.97 2.13
CA PHE A 95 17.08 32.88 1.16
C PHE A 95 15.81 32.13 1.55
N VAL A 96 14.86 32.04 0.62
CA VAL A 96 13.57 31.36 0.84
C VAL A 96 13.40 30.31 -0.22
N GLU A 97 13.34 29.05 0.19
CA GLU A 97 13.15 27.93 -0.73
C GLU A 97 11.78 27.99 -1.39
N GLN A 98 11.74 27.81 -2.70
CA GLN A 98 10.53 27.75 -3.50
C GLN A 98 10.24 26.33 -3.99
N GLU A 99 11.28 25.56 -4.30
CA GLU A 99 11.21 24.17 -4.70
C GLU A 99 12.35 23.41 -4.00
N ALA A 100 12.00 22.31 -3.30
CA ALA A 100 12.98 21.44 -2.68
C ALA A 100 13.64 20.51 -3.71
N PRO A 101 14.84 19.98 -3.42
CA PRO A 101 15.42 18.90 -4.20
C PRO A 101 14.52 17.66 -4.22
N GLU A 102 14.61 16.86 -5.28
CA GLU A 102 13.84 15.61 -5.39
C GLU A 102 14.10 14.69 -4.17
N GLY A 103 13.03 14.20 -3.56
CA GLY A 103 13.09 13.34 -2.37
C GLY A 103 13.25 14.08 -1.04
N TYR A 104 13.19 15.43 -1.04
CA TYR A 104 13.33 16.25 0.16
C TYR A 104 12.09 17.07 0.47
N ALA A 105 11.94 17.44 1.73
CA ALA A 105 10.83 18.27 2.19
C ALA A 105 11.14 19.74 1.95
N LEU A 106 10.19 20.51 1.39
CA LEU A 106 10.31 21.95 1.23
C LEU A 106 10.41 22.65 2.59
N ASP A 107 11.44 23.48 2.79
CA ASP A 107 11.54 24.39 3.92
C ASP A 107 11.36 25.86 3.47
N PRO A 108 10.13 26.39 3.52
CA PRO A 108 9.85 27.77 3.12
C PRO A 108 10.31 28.81 4.15
N THR A 109 11.00 28.40 5.21
CA THR A 109 11.49 29.31 6.26
C THR A 109 12.59 30.23 5.68
N PRO A 110 12.51 31.54 5.89
CA PRO A 110 13.61 32.45 5.48
C PRO A 110 14.89 32.20 6.29
N HIS A 111 15.99 31.90 5.62
CA HIS A 111 17.31 31.77 6.20
C HIS A 111 18.12 33.03 5.90
N SER A 112 18.58 33.76 6.92
CA SER A 112 19.05 35.10 6.76
C SER A 112 20.44 35.33 7.35
N VAL A 113 21.19 36.25 6.71
CA VAL A 113 22.47 36.77 7.18
C VAL A 113 22.49 38.29 7.01
N TYR A 114 23.01 39.01 7.99
CA TYR A 114 23.22 40.47 7.88
C TYR A 114 24.64 40.75 7.39
N VAL A 115 24.75 41.42 6.25
CA VAL A 115 26.00 41.88 5.69
C VAL A 115 26.28 43.30 6.21
N SER A 116 27.49 43.55 6.72
CA SER A 116 27.90 44.84 7.27
C SER A 116 29.07 45.42 6.48
N VAL A 117 28.96 46.67 6.05
CA VAL A 117 30.04 47.39 5.37
C VAL A 117 31.29 47.61 6.24
N THR A 118 31.18 47.47 7.57
CA THR A 118 32.30 47.58 8.49
C THR A 118 33.20 46.37 8.52
N ASP A 119 32.73 45.25 7.94
CA ASP A 119 33.45 43.97 7.95
C ASP A 119 34.51 43.85 6.85
N GLY A 120 34.54 44.77 5.86
CA GLY A 120 35.42 44.69 4.68
C GLY A 120 35.05 43.49 3.79
N ASP A 121 36.00 43.06 2.94
CA ASP A 121 35.85 41.86 2.06
C ASP A 121 35.68 40.59 2.88
N LYS A 122 34.48 40.38 3.42
CA LYS A 122 34.17 39.25 4.27
C LYS A 122 33.33 38.22 3.55
N GLN A 123 33.66 36.94 3.78
CA GLN A 123 32.88 35.82 3.35
C GLN A 123 31.82 35.48 4.39
N TYR A 124 30.56 35.50 4.01
CA TYR A 124 29.43 35.05 4.80
C TYR A 124 29.01 33.64 4.37
N THR A 125 28.63 32.79 5.31
CA THR A 125 28.16 31.44 5.00
C THR A 125 26.79 31.20 5.62
N VAL A 126 25.85 30.68 4.83
CA VAL A 126 24.53 30.22 5.28
C VAL A 126 24.40 28.78 4.90
N THR A 127 24.28 27.86 5.89
CA THR A 127 24.02 26.44 5.65
C THR A 127 22.63 26.11 6.10
N VAL A 128 21.86 25.41 5.23
CA VAL A 128 20.47 25.02 5.45
C VAL A 128 20.33 23.53 5.21
N GLU A 129 19.59 22.86 6.11
CA GLU A 129 19.34 21.43 6.02
C GLU A 129 17.93 21.16 5.53
N ASP A 130 17.77 20.13 4.67
CA ASP A 130 16.47 19.55 4.35
C ASP A 130 16.36 18.12 4.83
N GLU A 131 15.15 17.78 5.26
CA GLU A 131 14.81 16.43 5.65
C GLU A 131 14.40 15.60 4.44
N GLU A 132 14.97 14.39 4.30
CA GLU A 132 14.59 13.42 3.28
C GLU A 132 13.15 12.95 3.53
N LEU A 133 12.34 12.88 2.47
CA LEU A 133 10.96 12.40 2.56
C LEU A 133 10.92 10.93 2.95
N PRO A 134 9.97 10.52 3.80
CA PRO A 134 9.80 9.11 4.16
C PRO A 134 9.12 8.30 3.08
N GLY A 135 9.28 6.96 3.18
CA GLY A 135 8.52 5.98 2.42
C GLY A 135 7.65 5.09 3.30
N LEU A 136 6.66 4.46 2.68
CA LEU A 136 5.80 3.45 3.27
C LEU A 136 5.79 2.20 2.41
N LYS A 137 6.20 1.07 2.99
CA LYS A 137 6.12 -0.25 2.36
C LYS A 137 4.96 -1.03 2.97
N VAL A 138 3.98 -1.40 2.16
CA VAL A 138 2.92 -2.34 2.53
C VAL A 138 3.39 -3.74 2.17
N ILE A 139 3.21 -4.70 3.08
CA ILE A 139 3.60 -6.10 2.88
C ILE A 139 2.40 -6.98 3.20
N LYS A 140 2.05 -7.86 2.26
CA LYS A 140 0.96 -8.82 2.38
C LYS A 140 1.46 -10.24 2.24
N THR A 141 1.12 -11.08 3.23
CA THR A 141 1.48 -12.50 3.25
C THR A 141 0.30 -13.38 3.59
N SER A 142 0.40 -14.65 3.19
CA SER A 142 -0.49 -15.72 3.63
C SER A 142 -0.20 -16.07 5.08
N ALA A 143 -1.22 -16.09 5.94
CA ALA A 143 -1.09 -16.51 7.33
C ALA A 143 -0.79 -18.01 7.50
N ALA A 144 -0.99 -18.82 6.45
CA ALA A 144 -0.75 -20.25 6.50
C ALA A 144 0.74 -20.62 6.42
N ASP A 145 1.52 -19.90 5.59
CA ASP A 145 2.89 -20.28 5.26
C ASP A 145 3.85 -19.08 5.07
N GLY A 146 3.36 -17.85 5.24
CA GLY A 146 4.13 -16.63 5.03
C GLY A 146 4.42 -16.30 3.57
N SER A 147 3.84 -17.04 2.60
CA SER A 147 4.04 -16.75 1.18
C SER A 147 3.48 -15.37 0.80
N PRO A 148 4.11 -14.69 -0.19
CA PRO A 148 3.66 -13.38 -0.63
C PRO A 148 2.28 -13.47 -1.31
N VAL A 149 1.45 -12.43 -1.11
CA VAL A 149 0.13 -12.30 -1.77
C VAL A 149 0.14 -11.09 -2.69
N GLU A 150 0.07 -11.36 -3.99
CA GLU A 150 -0.01 -10.37 -5.06
C GLU A 150 -1.44 -9.85 -5.22
N ASN A 151 -1.60 -8.61 -5.75
CA ASN A 151 -2.89 -7.98 -6.08
C ASN A 151 -3.82 -7.70 -4.88
N ALA A 152 -3.32 -7.67 -3.66
CA ALA A 152 -4.04 -7.10 -2.54
C ALA A 152 -4.03 -5.57 -2.62
N VAL A 153 -5.20 -4.92 -2.48
CA VAL A 153 -5.36 -3.47 -2.67
C VAL A 153 -5.50 -2.78 -1.32
N TYR A 154 -4.74 -1.69 -1.16
CA TYR A 154 -4.72 -0.87 0.05
C TYR A 154 -5.02 0.58 -0.25
N SER A 155 -5.81 1.22 0.61
CA SER A 155 -5.89 2.66 0.71
C SER A 155 -4.90 3.17 1.76
N ILE A 156 -4.18 4.25 1.43
CA ILE A 156 -3.22 4.94 2.30
C ILE A 156 -3.71 6.37 2.45
N LYS A 157 -4.05 6.78 3.66
CA LYS A 157 -4.62 8.10 3.93
C LYS A 157 -3.86 8.80 5.05
N GLY A 158 -3.39 10.03 4.77
CA GLY A 158 -2.82 10.91 5.78
C GLY A 158 -3.86 11.35 6.81
N VAL A 159 -3.50 11.28 8.09
CA VAL A 159 -4.32 11.77 9.22
C VAL A 159 -3.91 13.19 9.56
N THR A 160 -2.59 13.46 9.56
CA THR A 160 -2.00 14.76 9.92
C THR A 160 -1.57 15.58 8.72
N CYS A 161 -1.70 15.04 7.51
CA CYS A 161 -1.36 15.70 6.24
C CYS A 161 -2.41 15.42 5.17
N ALA A 162 -2.48 16.28 4.15
CA ALA A 162 -3.43 16.16 3.04
C ALA A 162 -2.87 15.21 1.97
N PHE A 163 -2.89 13.90 2.24
CA PHE A 163 -2.44 12.87 1.30
C PHE A 163 -3.43 11.71 1.24
N SER A 164 -3.68 11.16 0.06
CA SER A 164 -4.47 9.93 -0.13
C SER A 164 -4.06 9.26 -1.44
N THR A 165 -3.80 7.96 -1.37
CA THR A 165 -3.52 7.13 -2.55
C THR A 165 -4.04 5.71 -2.35
N SER A 166 -4.01 4.90 -3.40
CA SER A 166 -4.28 3.46 -3.36
C SER A 166 -3.16 2.72 -4.06
N VAL A 167 -2.75 1.58 -3.49
CA VAL A 167 -1.69 0.72 -4.02
C VAL A 167 -2.12 -0.73 -4.06
N SER A 168 -1.49 -1.52 -4.92
CA SER A 168 -1.68 -2.96 -5.01
C SER A 168 -0.34 -3.66 -4.83
N THR A 169 -0.33 -4.77 -4.09
CA THR A 169 0.88 -5.57 -3.90
C THR A 169 1.30 -6.25 -5.19
N GLY A 170 2.62 -6.27 -5.44
CA GLY A 170 3.25 -6.98 -6.55
C GLY A 170 3.48 -8.47 -6.26
N PRO A 171 4.20 -9.18 -7.16
CA PRO A 171 4.48 -10.61 -7.04
C PRO A 171 5.27 -11.01 -5.78
N ASP A 172 6.01 -10.06 -5.19
CA ASP A 172 6.74 -10.25 -3.92
C ASP A 172 5.86 -9.97 -2.69
N GLY A 173 4.56 -9.73 -2.89
CA GLY A 173 3.61 -9.39 -1.84
C GLY A 173 3.80 -7.99 -1.27
N SER A 174 4.55 -7.10 -1.93
CA SER A 174 4.79 -5.76 -1.41
C SER A 174 4.37 -4.64 -2.36
N ALA A 175 4.10 -3.47 -1.78
CA ALA A 175 3.94 -2.20 -2.49
C ALA A 175 4.70 -1.12 -1.75
N LEU A 176 5.53 -0.34 -2.45
CA LEU A 176 6.30 0.78 -1.91
C LEU A 176 5.73 2.10 -2.43
N VAL A 177 5.55 3.05 -1.53
CA VAL A 177 5.22 4.45 -1.85
C VAL A 177 6.30 5.31 -1.24
N GLU A 178 7.00 6.06 -2.07
CA GLU A 178 8.09 6.96 -1.68
C GLU A 178 7.62 8.42 -1.70
N ASP A 179 8.44 9.32 -1.23
CA ASP A 179 8.25 10.76 -1.24
C ASP A 179 6.93 11.21 -0.55
N LEU A 180 6.61 10.56 0.55
CA LEU A 180 5.43 10.89 1.34
C LEU A 180 5.72 12.06 2.31
N PRO A 181 4.78 12.99 2.53
CA PRO A 181 4.90 13.93 3.65
C PRO A 181 5.10 13.20 4.97
N ALA A 182 6.00 13.68 5.82
CA ALA A 182 6.11 13.14 7.18
C ALA A 182 4.80 13.33 7.95
N GLY A 183 4.36 12.32 8.71
CA GLY A 183 3.08 12.38 9.40
C GLY A 183 2.54 11.03 9.84
N VAL A 184 1.27 11.04 10.25
CA VAL A 184 0.54 9.83 10.64
C VAL A 184 -0.40 9.43 9.52
N TYR A 185 -0.38 8.14 9.19
CA TYR A 185 -1.17 7.55 8.10
C TYR A 185 -2.00 6.37 8.60
N VAL A 186 -3.18 6.19 8.01
CA VAL A 186 -3.96 4.96 8.10
C VAL A 186 -3.79 4.19 6.80
N VAL A 187 -3.38 2.95 6.93
CA VAL A 187 -3.29 1.96 5.85
C VAL A 187 -4.41 0.94 6.06
N LYS A 188 -5.31 0.83 5.11
CA LYS A 188 -6.47 -0.06 5.20
C LYS A 188 -6.53 -0.96 3.98
N GLU A 189 -6.76 -2.24 4.21
CA GLU A 189 -7.00 -3.20 3.14
C GLU A 189 -8.39 -3.01 2.55
N GLU A 190 -8.48 -2.83 1.24
CA GLU A 190 -9.73 -2.64 0.53
C GLU A 190 -10.21 -3.92 -0.15
N SER A 191 -9.28 -4.70 -0.71
CA SER A 191 -9.59 -6.00 -1.32
C SER A 191 -8.39 -6.94 -1.34
N VAL A 192 -8.67 -8.24 -1.37
CA VAL A 192 -7.70 -9.32 -1.56
C VAL A 192 -8.15 -10.22 -2.71
N PRO A 193 -7.20 -10.87 -3.42
CA PRO A 193 -7.55 -11.85 -4.44
C PRO A 193 -8.10 -13.14 -3.83
N GLU A 194 -8.98 -13.83 -4.55
CA GLU A 194 -9.35 -15.20 -4.21
C GLU A 194 -8.11 -16.12 -4.23
N PRO A 195 -8.00 -17.12 -3.34
CA PRO A 195 -9.02 -17.60 -2.39
C PRO A 195 -8.92 -16.96 -0.98
N PHE A 196 -8.22 -15.84 -0.81
CA PHE A 196 -8.04 -15.20 0.48
C PHE A 196 -9.31 -14.52 0.98
N VAL A 197 -9.50 -14.51 2.29
CA VAL A 197 -10.58 -13.79 2.98
C VAL A 197 -9.99 -12.54 3.61
N ARG A 198 -10.50 -11.38 3.19
CA ARG A 198 -10.08 -10.10 3.75
C ARG A 198 -10.38 -10.03 5.25
N THR A 199 -9.36 -9.81 6.05
CA THR A 199 -9.52 -9.40 7.43
C THR A 199 -9.72 -7.88 7.44
N ALA A 200 -10.78 -7.38 8.08
CA ALA A 200 -11.07 -5.94 8.17
C ALA A 200 -10.05 -5.25 9.11
N SER A 201 -8.78 -5.27 8.73
CA SER A 201 -7.70 -4.68 9.51
C SER A 201 -7.21 -3.38 8.88
N GLU A 202 -6.99 -2.39 9.71
CA GLU A 202 -6.30 -1.16 9.37
C GLU A 202 -5.12 -0.97 10.32
N GLN A 203 -4.09 -0.30 9.86
CA GLN A 203 -2.92 0.03 10.68
C GLN A 203 -2.67 1.53 10.63
N THR A 204 -2.32 2.09 11.78
CA THR A 204 -1.89 3.47 11.89
C THR A 204 -0.36 3.50 11.99
N ILE A 205 0.29 4.16 11.03
CA ILE A 205 1.74 4.21 10.88
C ILE A 205 2.21 5.67 10.94
N ALA A 206 3.23 5.93 11.76
CA ALA A 206 3.91 7.22 11.77
C ALA A 206 5.12 7.17 10.83
N LEU A 207 5.12 8.02 9.81
CA LEU A 207 6.22 8.17 8.87
C LEU A 207 7.15 9.28 9.36
N ARG A 208 8.43 8.96 9.45
CA ARG A 208 9.50 9.87 9.89
C ARG A 208 10.46 10.12 8.74
N PRO A 209 10.98 11.35 8.62
CA PRO A 209 11.92 11.71 7.57
C PRO A 209 13.07 10.70 7.40
N GLY A 210 13.46 10.45 6.16
CA GLY A 210 14.55 9.57 5.78
C GLY A 210 14.37 8.09 6.16
N LYS A 211 13.13 7.64 6.44
CA LYS A 211 12.83 6.26 6.82
C LYS A 211 11.73 5.65 5.97
N ILE A 212 11.92 4.40 5.57
CA ILE A 212 10.85 3.56 5.04
C ILE A 212 10.24 2.82 6.23
N SER A 213 8.95 3.10 6.50
CA SER A 213 8.15 2.38 7.48
C SER A 213 7.40 1.22 6.82
N GLU A 214 7.05 0.17 7.59
CA GLU A 214 6.36 -0.98 7.06
C GLU A 214 4.98 -1.17 7.70
N ALA A 215 3.98 -1.48 6.87
CA ALA A 215 2.66 -1.97 7.26
C ALA A 215 2.53 -3.43 6.80
N ARG A 216 2.35 -4.36 7.75
CA ARG A 216 2.30 -5.81 7.47
C ARG A 216 0.92 -6.37 7.71
N PHE A 217 0.38 -7.08 6.72
CA PHE A 217 -0.94 -7.69 6.75
C PHE A 217 -0.85 -9.16 6.40
N GLU A 218 -1.67 -9.96 7.06
CA GLU A 218 -1.78 -11.40 6.81
C GLU A 218 -3.25 -11.76 6.61
N ASP A 219 -3.52 -12.58 5.60
CA ASP A 219 -4.85 -13.13 5.37
C ASP A 219 -4.82 -14.65 5.28
N TYR A 220 -5.99 -15.23 5.55
CA TYR A 220 -6.22 -16.67 5.47
C TYR A 220 -6.96 -17.00 4.16
N THR A 221 -6.76 -18.24 3.67
CA THR A 221 -7.65 -18.79 2.65
C THR A 221 -8.95 -19.30 3.29
N ARG A 222 -10.02 -19.40 2.51
CA ARG A 222 -11.25 -20.03 2.99
C ARG A 222 -10.99 -21.47 3.39
N PRO A 223 -11.58 -21.94 4.50
CA PRO A 223 -11.55 -23.34 4.86
C PRO A 223 -12.41 -24.19 3.94
N GLY A 224 -11.99 -25.42 3.73
CA GLY A 224 -12.77 -26.43 3.03
C GLY A 224 -13.58 -27.31 3.99
N LEU A 225 -14.82 -27.58 3.64
CA LEU A 225 -15.66 -28.62 4.27
C LEU A 225 -15.78 -29.78 3.31
N GLU A 226 -15.18 -30.94 3.64
CA GLU A 226 -15.41 -32.21 2.96
C GLU A 226 -16.45 -33.04 3.72
N ILE A 227 -17.56 -33.40 3.08
CA ILE A 227 -18.55 -34.31 3.62
C ILE A 227 -18.33 -35.67 2.96
N VAL A 228 -18.23 -36.71 3.76
CA VAL A 228 -18.03 -38.11 3.28
C VAL A 228 -19.20 -38.97 3.73
N LYS A 229 -19.93 -39.52 2.77
CA LYS A 229 -21.08 -40.40 2.98
C LYS A 229 -20.77 -41.87 2.67
N ARG A 230 -21.04 -42.74 3.62
CA ARG A 230 -20.79 -44.18 3.50
C ARG A 230 -21.96 -44.99 3.97
N ASN A 231 -22.15 -46.19 3.36
CA ASN A 231 -23.02 -47.25 3.89
C ASN A 231 -22.42 -47.78 5.20
N ILE A 232 -23.25 -47.89 6.23
CA ILE A 232 -22.80 -48.34 7.55
C ILE A 232 -22.36 -49.83 7.55
N ALA A 233 -22.92 -50.65 6.65
CA ALA A 233 -22.66 -52.06 6.62
C ALA A 233 -21.33 -52.47 5.97
N ASP A 234 -21.01 -51.87 4.81
CA ASP A 234 -19.86 -52.27 3.97
C ASP A 234 -18.91 -51.12 3.63
N ARG A 235 -19.21 -49.92 4.14
CA ARG A 235 -18.41 -48.68 3.88
C ARG A 235 -18.40 -48.21 2.42
N SER A 236 -19.24 -48.80 1.56
CA SER A 236 -19.39 -48.35 0.17
C SER A 236 -19.85 -46.87 0.11
N PRO A 237 -19.46 -46.11 -0.92
CA PRO A 237 -19.91 -44.73 -1.10
C PRO A 237 -21.43 -44.69 -1.36
N ILE A 238 -22.05 -43.59 -0.90
CA ILE A 238 -23.46 -43.30 -1.21
C ILE A 238 -23.50 -41.96 -1.94
N GLU A 239 -23.90 -42.00 -3.21
CA GLU A 239 -24.11 -40.87 -4.08
C GLU A 239 -25.52 -40.27 -3.89
N GLY A 240 -25.71 -38.99 -4.24
CA GLY A 240 -27.00 -38.31 -4.32
C GLY A 240 -27.61 -37.94 -2.97
N VAL A 241 -26.82 -37.90 -1.91
CA VAL A 241 -27.28 -37.41 -0.60
C VAL A 241 -27.08 -35.92 -0.53
N THR A 242 -28.17 -35.19 -0.30
CA THR A 242 -28.12 -33.70 -0.18
C THR A 242 -27.99 -33.30 1.28
N TYR A 243 -27.01 -32.46 1.54
CA TYR A 243 -26.76 -31.86 2.85
C TYR A 243 -27.09 -30.38 2.82
N GLN A 244 -27.74 -29.89 3.87
CA GLN A 244 -27.83 -28.49 4.18
C GLN A 244 -26.65 -28.12 5.10
N VAL A 245 -25.89 -27.07 4.75
CA VAL A 245 -24.80 -26.53 5.54
C VAL A 245 -25.20 -25.14 5.99
N ARG A 246 -25.37 -24.96 7.29
CA ARG A 246 -25.83 -23.72 7.91
C ARG A 246 -24.78 -23.18 8.89
N GLN A 247 -24.38 -21.91 8.74
CA GLN A 247 -23.55 -21.24 9.74
C GLN A 247 -24.36 -20.97 11.01
N ILE A 248 -23.82 -21.28 12.20
CA ILE A 248 -24.57 -21.22 13.47
C ILE A 248 -24.77 -19.76 13.89
N ASP A 249 -23.74 -18.92 13.78
CA ASP A 249 -23.74 -17.52 14.20
C ASP A 249 -23.66 -16.55 12.99
N GLY A 250 -24.23 -16.92 11.85
CA GLY A 250 -24.21 -16.15 10.61
C GLY A 250 -25.37 -16.44 9.69
N ASP A 251 -25.38 -15.77 8.54
CA ASP A 251 -26.47 -15.85 7.56
C ASP A 251 -26.22 -16.90 6.46
N PHE A 252 -25.06 -17.58 6.45
CA PHE A 252 -24.72 -18.55 5.40
C PHE A 252 -25.62 -19.79 5.51
N LEU A 253 -26.23 -20.13 4.39
CA LEU A 253 -27.03 -21.31 4.19
C LEU A 253 -26.87 -21.81 2.75
N ASP A 254 -26.39 -23.02 2.56
CA ASP A 254 -26.26 -23.64 1.24
C ASP A 254 -26.54 -25.12 1.29
N THR A 255 -26.65 -25.76 0.14
CA THR A 255 -26.86 -27.21 0.00
C THR A 255 -25.82 -27.80 -0.94
N VAL A 256 -25.34 -29.00 -0.59
CA VAL A 256 -24.36 -29.73 -1.39
C VAL A 256 -24.77 -31.22 -1.48
N GLU A 257 -24.48 -31.84 -2.63
CA GLU A 257 -24.82 -33.22 -2.90
C GLU A 257 -23.58 -34.09 -3.05
N THR A 258 -23.64 -35.34 -2.52
CA THR A 258 -22.53 -36.28 -2.65
C THR A 258 -22.45 -36.86 -4.05
N ASP A 259 -21.24 -36.92 -4.59
CA ASP A 259 -20.86 -37.50 -5.86
C ASP A 259 -20.81 -39.04 -5.82
N SER A 260 -20.42 -39.68 -6.93
CA SER A 260 -20.28 -41.16 -7.03
C SER A 260 -19.20 -41.74 -6.11
N SER A 261 -18.30 -40.93 -5.62
CA SER A 261 -17.33 -41.32 -4.58
C SER A 261 -17.90 -41.19 -3.15
N GLY A 262 -19.15 -40.72 -3.01
CA GLY A 262 -19.81 -40.40 -1.77
C GLY A 262 -19.21 -39.21 -1.06
N LYS A 263 -18.72 -38.24 -1.80
CA LYS A 263 -18.11 -37.00 -1.29
C LYS A 263 -18.84 -35.77 -1.78
N ALA A 264 -18.90 -34.75 -0.94
CA ALA A 264 -19.26 -33.42 -1.30
C ALA A 264 -18.21 -32.45 -0.73
N PHE A 265 -17.96 -31.34 -1.42
CA PHE A 265 -16.97 -30.33 -1.00
C PHE A 265 -17.56 -28.94 -1.14
N LEU A 266 -17.28 -28.08 -0.16
CA LEU A 266 -17.72 -26.70 -0.12
C LEU A 266 -16.63 -25.84 0.52
N GLU A 267 -16.32 -24.69 -0.10
CA GLU A 267 -15.51 -23.63 0.52
C GLU A 267 -16.44 -22.61 1.18
N VAL A 268 -16.18 -22.30 2.44
CA VAL A 268 -17.00 -21.39 3.24
C VAL A 268 -16.14 -20.45 4.07
N ASP A 269 -16.71 -19.41 4.66
CA ASP A 269 -15.97 -18.57 5.58
C ASP A 269 -15.66 -19.31 6.90
N PRO A 270 -14.62 -18.92 7.64
CA PRO A 270 -14.34 -19.54 8.94
C PRO A 270 -15.51 -19.40 9.91
N GLY A 271 -15.76 -20.42 10.73
CA GLY A 271 -16.85 -20.38 11.70
C GLY A 271 -17.41 -21.74 12.10
N SER A 272 -18.48 -21.71 12.88
CA SER A 272 -19.21 -22.91 13.33
C SER A 272 -20.36 -23.23 12.37
N TYR A 273 -20.42 -24.47 11.93
CA TYR A 273 -21.42 -24.95 10.98
C TYR A 273 -22.19 -26.13 11.51
N GLU A 274 -23.49 -26.18 11.21
CA GLU A 274 -24.36 -27.33 11.37
C GLU A 274 -24.61 -27.94 9.99
N ILE A 275 -24.44 -29.29 9.90
CA ILE A 275 -24.60 -30.08 8.68
C ILE A 275 -25.68 -31.09 8.89
N SER A 276 -26.76 -31.00 8.11
CA SER A 276 -27.93 -31.84 8.21
C SER A 276 -28.22 -32.57 6.89
N GLU A 277 -28.60 -33.83 6.92
CA GLU A 277 -29.17 -34.53 5.75
C GLU A 277 -30.56 -33.98 5.47
N VAL A 278 -30.82 -33.50 4.25
CA VAL A 278 -32.13 -32.98 3.86
C VAL A 278 -32.82 -33.84 2.79
N ASN A 279 -32.01 -34.57 2.01
CA ASN A 279 -32.53 -35.51 1.03
C ASN A 279 -31.59 -36.72 0.84
N VAL A 280 -32.16 -37.90 0.59
CA VAL A 280 -31.39 -39.11 0.31
C VAL A 280 -32.05 -39.92 -0.82
N PRO A 281 -31.28 -40.74 -1.57
CA PRO A 281 -31.83 -41.70 -2.52
C PRO A 281 -32.89 -42.61 -1.88
N SER A 282 -33.87 -43.04 -2.66
CA SER A 282 -35.06 -43.81 -2.16
C SER A 282 -34.72 -45.10 -1.44
N ASN A 283 -33.57 -45.69 -1.74
CA ASN A 283 -33.04 -46.90 -1.13
C ASN A 283 -32.19 -46.64 0.13
N VAL A 284 -32.00 -45.41 0.55
CA VAL A 284 -31.22 -45.02 1.74
C VAL A 284 -32.16 -44.61 2.87
N ILE A 285 -31.78 -44.86 4.12
CA ILE A 285 -32.49 -44.42 5.31
C ILE A 285 -31.84 -43.11 5.76
N ILE A 286 -32.56 -41.97 5.77
CA ILE A 286 -32.08 -40.68 6.20
C ILE A 286 -31.65 -40.70 7.67
N SER A 287 -30.61 -39.95 8.03
CA SER A 287 -30.22 -39.67 9.40
C SER A 287 -30.74 -38.30 9.80
N GLU A 288 -31.51 -38.20 10.85
CA GLU A 288 -32.07 -36.96 11.37
C GLU A 288 -31.12 -36.24 12.36
N ILE A 289 -29.94 -36.82 12.59
CA ILE A 289 -28.97 -36.25 13.56
C ILE A 289 -27.98 -35.34 12.83
N PRO A 290 -28.06 -34.03 13.03
CA PRO A 290 -27.07 -33.09 12.46
C PRO A 290 -25.70 -33.25 13.15
N GLN A 291 -24.66 -32.85 12.47
CA GLN A 291 -23.34 -32.72 13.05
C GLN A 291 -22.90 -31.27 13.03
N THR A 292 -22.17 -30.85 14.05
CA THR A 292 -21.57 -29.50 14.10
C THR A 292 -20.07 -29.62 13.96
N ILE A 293 -19.47 -28.61 13.27
CA ILE A 293 -18.03 -28.51 13.08
C ILE A 293 -17.60 -27.04 13.14
N PHE A 294 -16.44 -26.80 13.72
CA PHE A 294 -15.75 -25.51 13.61
C PHE A 294 -14.71 -25.59 12.49
N LEU A 295 -14.79 -24.67 11.54
CA LEU A 295 -13.87 -24.55 10.42
C LEU A 295 -12.90 -23.41 10.69
N GLU A 296 -11.63 -23.77 10.87
CA GLU A 296 -10.53 -22.84 11.07
C GLU A 296 -10.09 -22.24 9.72
N PRO A 297 -9.66 -20.98 9.69
CA PRO A 297 -9.14 -20.35 8.49
C PRO A 297 -8.08 -21.21 7.78
N GLY A 298 -8.20 -21.39 6.46
CA GLY A 298 -7.22 -22.09 5.63
C GLY A 298 -7.15 -23.61 5.82
N VAL A 299 -8.01 -24.22 6.66
CA VAL A 299 -7.95 -25.65 6.99
C VAL A 299 -9.13 -26.39 6.40
N THR A 300 -8.87 -27.44 5.62
CA THR A 300 -9.93 -28.38 5.18
C THR A 300 -10.24 -29.38 6.28
N ARG A 301 -11.52 -29.46 6.65
CA ARG A 301 -12.04 -30.43 7.63
C ARG A 301 -13.00 -31.43 6.98
N THR A 302 -12.94 -32.68 7.41
CA THR A 302 -13.81 -33.77 6.92
C THR A 302 -14.82 -34.17 7.96
N VAL A 303 -16.11 -34.18 7.58
CA VAL A 303 -17.23 -34.74 8.37
C VAL A 303 -17.72 -36.03 7.72
N ARG A 304 -17.98 -37.05 8.53
CA ARG A 304 -18.40 -38.39 8.03
C ARG A 304 -19.78 -38.76 8.52
N PHE A 305 -20.63 -39.15 7.58
CA PHE A 305 -21.99 -39.64 7.83
C PHE A 305 -22.11 -41.11 7.37
N PHE A 306 -22.88 -41.89 8.13
CA PHE A 306 -23.11 -43.29 7.86
C PHE A 306 -24.60 -43.53 7.85
N ASN A 307 -25.16 -44.08 6.73
CA ASN A 307 -26.55 -44.48 6.65
C ASN A 307 -26.68 -45.95 6.28
N ALA A 308 -27.78 -46.53 6.68
CA ALA A 308 -28.16 -47.85 6.21
C ALA A 308 -28.83 -47.80 4.84
N VAL A 309 -28.48 -48.69 3.96
CA VAL A 309 -29.22 -48.94 2.72
C VAL A 309 -30.32 -49.90 2.99
N LYS A 310 -31.54 -49.63 2.50
CA LYS A 310 -32.71 -50.51 2.66
C LYS A 310 -32.44 -51.86 2.02
N PRO A 311 -32.76 -52.97 2.71
CA PRO A 311 -32.60 -54.30 2.12
C PRO A 311 -33.53 -54.45 0.92
N SER A 312 -33.06 -55.13 -0.12
CA SER A 312 -33.88 -55.52 -1.26
C SER A 312 -34.21 -57.03 -1.20
N LEU A 313 -35.42 -57.35 -1.54
CA LEU A 313 -35.83 -58.74 -1.67
C LEU A 313 -36.17 -59.04 -3.14
N THR A 314 -35.42 -59.93 -3.75
CA THR A 314 -35.76 -60.47 -5.07
C THR A 314 -36.42 -61.82 -4.94
N VAL A 315 -37.62 -61.89 -5.40
CA VAL A 315 -38.37 -63.22 -5.46
C VAL A 315 -38.35 -63.71 -6.90
N ILE A 316 -37.67 -64.79 -7.15
CA ILE A 316 -37.60 -65.42 -8.46
C ILE A 316 -38.50 -66.65 -8.45
N LYS A 317 -39.58 -66.62 -9.26
CA LYS A 317 -40.41 -67.81 -9.55
C LYS A 317 -39.80 -68.58 -10.71
N ARG A 318 -39.46 -69.81 -10.49
CA ARG A 318 -38.89 -70.63 -11.56
C ARG A 318 -39.87 -71.67 -11.99
N ASN A 319 -39.85 -72.05 -13.27
CA ASN A 319 -40.55 -73.20 -13.78
C ASN A 319 -40.03 -74.46 -13.09
N SER A 320 -40.94 -75.31 -12.59
CA SER A 320 -40.58 -76.54 -11.81
C SER A 320 -39.81 -77.55 -12.65
N ILE A 321 -39.99 -77.55 -13.97
CA ILE A 321 -39.39 -78.49 -14.90
C ILE A 321 -38.11 -77.94 -15.53
N THR A 322 -38.18 -76.77 -16.14
CA THR A 322 -37.05 -76.17 -16.90
C THR A 322 -36.06 -75.40 -16.00
N LYS A 323 -36.47 -75.03 -14.78
CA LYS A 323 -35.69 -74.14 -13.85
C LYS A 323 -35.43 -72.70 -14.35
N ASP A 324 -36.01 -72.37 -15.49
CA ASP A 324 -35.94 -70.97 -16.01
C ASP A 324 -36.76 -69.99 -15.16
N PRO A 325 -36.39 -68.67 -15.11
CA PRO A 325 -37.12 -67.62 -14.40
C PRO A 325 -38.57 -67.47 -14.84
#